data_f4abb77005f605b1d1e0c3d8f61cb211
#
_entry.id   f4abb77005f605b1d1e0c3d8f61cb211
#
_cell.length_a   1.000
_cell.length_b   1.000
_cell.length_c   1.000
_cell.angle_alpha   90.00
_cell.angle_beta   90.00
_cell.angle_gamma   90.00
#
_symmetry.space_group_name_H-M   'P 1'
#
loop_
_entity.id
_entity.type
_entity.pdbx_description
1 polymer ?
#
loop_
_entity_poly.entity_id
_entity_poly.type
_entity_poly.pdbx_seq_one_letter_code
_entity_poly.pdbx_strand_id
1 'polypeptide(L)'
;MKVLILSCNTGEGHNSCAAALEEECRNQNIPCDTEDALRFISPEVSRFISNWHVRIYRHAPGLFRVGYRAAEDHPAQFHEGSALYRYLTQGAEKLCGFIAGSGYDTVICTHTFAALMVSEVVKTHLPNLKTCFIATDYTCSPSVKDSSLDRYFIPASSLSGDFLGGGVTSERLRACGIPVRQMFRSSVRKEDAKRAFGIPADHKHLVMMCGSMGCGPIMSIARRIGRDLPDDQDLTIVCGTNKQLYRRLQRRFYDAKNVHVRSYVKDMALLMDSADLYLTKPGGISTTEAMVKGLPMVLVNVVG
;
A
#
# COMPACT_ATOMS: atom_id res chain seq x y z
N MET A 1 -27.42 1.28 -0.62
CA MET A 1 -26.02 1.70 -0.64
C MET A 1 -25.28 0.86 -1.66
N LYS A 2 -24.65 1.48 -2.66
CA LYS A 2 -23.77 0.84 -3.63
C LYS A 2 -22.45 1.59 -3.63
N VAL A 3 -21.35 0.89 -3.39
CA VAL A 3 -20.04 1.49 -3.13
C VAL A 3 -19.13 1.37 -4.35
N LEU A 4 -18.41 2.44 -4.67
CA LEU A 4 -17.28 2.42 -5.59
C LEU A 4 -16.00 2.68 -4.80
N ILE A 5 -15.04 1.77 -4.86
CA ILE A 5 -13.70 1.96 -4.31
C ILE A 5 -12.78 2.42 -5.44
N LEU A 6 -12.12 3.57 -5.26
CA LEU A 6 -11.16 4.11 -6.21
C LEU A 6 -9.75 4.03 -5.65
N SER A 7 -8.92 3.23 -6.30
CA SER A 7 -7.49 3.10 -6.05
C SER A 7 -6.69 3.72 -7.21
N CYS A 8 -5.37 3.64 -7.14
CA CYS A 8 -4.47 3.90 -8.25
C CYS A 8 -3.41 2.81 -8.32
N ASN A 9 -3.09 2.35 -9.51
CA ASN A 9 -2.07 1.31 -9.74
C ASN A 9 -0.64 1.86 -9.62
N THR A 10 -0.36 2.66 -8.58
CA THR A 10 0.96 3.21 -8.25
C THR A 10 1.73 2.38 -7.22
N GLY A 11 1.09 1.36 -6.65
CA GLY A 11 1.69 0.45 -5.68
C GLY A 11 0.66 -0.51 -5.09
N GLU A 12 1.12 -1.67 -4.66
CA GLU A 12 0.22 -2.71 -4.11
C GLU A 12 -0.42 -2.31 -2.77
N GLY A 13 0.14 -1.32 -2.05
CA GLY A 13 -0.42 -0.87 -0.77
C GLY A 13 -1.85 -0.37 -0.90
N HIS A 14 -2.08 0.58 -1.80
CA HIS A 14 -3.41 1.15 -2.05
C HIS A 14 -4.40 0.08 -2.54
N ASN A 15 -3.94 -0.83 -3.39
CA ASN A 15 -4.75 -1.93 -3.90
C ASN A 15 -5.06 -2.97 -2.81
N SER A 16 -4.12 -3.27 -1.89
CA SER A 16 -4.37 -4.13 -0.73
C SER A 16 -5.42 -3.53 0.21
N CYS A 17 -5.36 -2.22 0.46
CA CYS A 17 -6.38 -1.52 1.22
C CYS A 17 -7.75 -1.59 0.52
N ALA A 18 -7.80 -1.33 -0.78
CA ALA A 18 -9.03 -1.45 -1.57
C ALA A 18 -9.60 -2.87 -1.52
N ALA A 19 -8.76 -3.91 -1.65
CA ALA A 19 -9.18 -5.30 -1.53
C ALA A 19 -9.70 -5.64 -0.13
N ALA A 20 -9.13 -5.08 0.94
CA ALA A 20 -9.62 -5.26 2.30
C ALA A 20 -11.03 -4.66 2.49
N LEU A 21 -11.27 -3.50 1.90
CA LEU A 21 -12.59 -2.85 1.92
C LEU A 21 -13.62 -3.63 1.09
N GLU A 22 -13.22 -4.14 -0.06
CA GLU A 22 -14.08 -5.00 -0.91
C GLU A 22 -14.45 -6.29 -0.20
N GLU A 23 -13.49 -6.94 0.50
CA GLU A 23 -13.77 -8.11 1.34
C GLU A 23 -14.80 -7.77 2.41
N GLU A 24 -14.70 -6.62 3.07
CA GLU A 24 -15.64 -6.20 4.11
C GLU A 24 -17.02 -5.86 3.53
N CYS A 25 -17.09 -5.17 2.40
CA CYS A 25 -18.35 -4.92 1.69
C CYS A 25 -19.07 -6.24 1.34
N ARG A 26 -18.31 -7.22 0.85
CA ARG A 26 -18.85 -8.55 0.53
C ARG A 26 -19.39 -9.26 1.77
N ASN A 27 -18.66 -9.20 2.90
CA ASN A 27 -19.10 -9.81 4.16
C ASN A 27 -20.40 -9.20 4.68
N GLN A 28 -20.62 -7.91 4.40
CA GLN A 28 -21.83 -7.18 4.80
C GLN A 28 -22.92 -7.17 3.72
N ASN A 29 -22.76 -7.91 2.62
CA ASN A 29 -23.66 -7.93 1.47
C ASN A 29 -23.91 -6.53 0.87
N ILE A 30 -22.88 -5.68 0.87
CA ILE A 30 -22.92 -4.35 0.25
C ILE A 30 -22.37 -4.48 -1.17
N PRO A 31 -23.17 -4.16 -2.22
CA PRO A 31 -22.67 -4.09 -3.60
C PRO A 31 -21.49 -3.12 -3.71
N CYS A 32 -20.36 -3.62 -4.19
CA CYS A 32 -19.13 -2.86 -4.26
C CYS A 32 -18.30 -3.25 -5.48
N ASP A 33 -17.78 -2.26 -6.17
CA ASP A 33 -16.85 -2.42 -7.28
C ASP A 33 -15.56 -1.64 -6.99
N THR A 34 -14.42 -2.13 -7.49
CA THR A 34 -13.11 -1.47 -7.34
C THR A 34 -12.55 -1.10 -8.71
N GLU A 35 -12.17 0.18 -8.87
CA GLU A 35 -11.63 0.72 -10.11
C GLU A 35 -10.33 1.52 -9.88
N ASP A 36 -9.51 1.59 -10.93
CA ASP A 36 -8.33 2.46 -10.99
C ASP A 36 -8.73 3.85 -11.47
N ALA A 37 -8.62 4.86 -10.60
CA ALA A 37 -9.00 6.24 -10.90
C ALA A 37 -8.26 6.80 -12.13
N LEU A 38 -7.01 6.41 -12.37
CA LEU A 38 -6.23 6.89 -13.51
C LEU A 38 -6.78 6.41 -14.86
N ARG A 39 -7.57 5.34 -14.90
CA ARG A 39 -8.24 4.86 -16.14
C ARG A 39 -9.28 5.83 -16.65
N PHE A 40 -9.87 6.66 -15.80
CA PHE A 40 -10.80 7.71 -16.21
C PHE A 40 -10.10 8.87 -16.91
N ILE A 41 -8.82 9.08 -16.65
CA ILE A 41 -7.97 9.96 -17.47
C ILE A 41 -7.79 9.31 -18.85
N SER A 42 -7.03 8.22 -18.91
CA SER A 42 -6.99 7.28 -20.02
C SER A 42 -6.36 5.94 -19.57
N PRO A 43 -6.68 4.81 -20.24
CA PRO A 43 -6.03 3.52 -19.98
C PRO A 43 -4.50 3.55 -20.18
N GLU A 44 -4.04 4.39 -21.12
CA GLU A 44 -2.61 4.60 -21.42
C GLU A 44 -1.91 5.30 -20.26
N VAL A 45 -2.54 6.34 -19.67
CA VAL A 45 -2.02 7.07 -18.51
C VAL A 45 -1.88 6.13 -17.30
N SER A 46 -2.90 5.33 -17.01
CA SER A 46 -2.85 4.34 -15.95
C SER A 46 -1.67 3.40 -16.14
N ARG A 47 -1.53 2.79 -17.32
CA ARG A 47 -0.43 1.87 -17.64
C ARG A 47 0.94 2.56 -17.59
N PHE A 48 1.04 3.78 -18.11
CA PHE A 48 2.29 4.55 -18.12
C PHE A 48 2.75 4.87 -16.70
N ILE A 49 1.86 5.43 -15.86
CA ILE A 49 2.16 5.81 -14.47
C ILE A 49 2.54 4.55 -13.67
N SER A 50 1.80 3.46 -13.77
CA SER A 50 2.11 2.20 -13.10
C SER A 50 3.48 1.65 -13.48
N ASN A 51 3.78 1.56 -14.78
CA ASN A 51 5.06 1.05 -15.27
C ASN A 51 6.22 1.97 -14.90
N TRP A 52 6.03 3.30 -15.00
CA TRP A 52 7.02 4.32 -14.67
C TRP A 52 7.33 4.31 -13.17
N HIS A 53 6.30 4.25 -12.32
CA HIS A 53 6.45 4.14 -10.86
C HIS A 53 7.30 2.92 -10.48
N VAL A 54 6.95 1.74 -10.98
CA VAL A 54 7.70 0.50 -10.74
C VAL A 54 9.15 0.62 -11.23
N ARG A 55 9.37 1.20 -12.42
CA ARG A 55 10.70 1.33 -13.02
C ARG A 55 11.59 2.30 -12.22
N ILE A 56 11.09 3.48 -11.88
CA ILE A 56 11.85 4.46 -11.08
C ILE A 56 12.15 3.88 -9.70
N TYR A 57 11.17 3.31 -9.04
CA TYR A 57 11.34 2.77 -7.70
C TYR A 57 12.39 1.63 -7.65
N ARG A 58 12.48 0.81 -8.72
CA ARG A 58 13.47 -0.28 -8.83
C ARG A 58 14.86 0.17 -9.22
N HIS A 59 14.96 1.08 -10.19
CA HIS A 59 16.23 1.36 -10.87
C HIS A 59 16.82 2.71 -10.54
N ALA A 60 16.02 3.65 -10.06
CA ALA A 60 16.42 5.02 -9.73
C ALA A 60 15.77 5.49 -8.41
N PRO A 61 15.97 4.78 -7.28
CA PRO A 61 15.32 5.14 -6.01
C PRO A 61 15.69 6.54 -5.52
N GLY A 62 16.88 7.04 -5.86
CA GLY A 62 17.27 8.42 -5.58
C GLY A 62 16.41 9.45 -6.31
N LEU A 63 16.02 9.16 -7.55
CA LEU A 63 15.12 10.04 -8.33
C LEU A 63 13.70 10.02 -7.75
N PHE A 64 13.24 8.88 -7.27
CA PHE A 64 11.96 8.79 -6.57
C PHE A 64 11.94 9.66 -5.30
N ARG A 65 13.02 9.59 -4.51
CA ARG A 65 13.19 10.45 -3.31
C ARG A 65 13.18 11.93 -3.64
N VAL A 66 13.90 12.33 -4.70
CA VAL A 66 13.92 13.74 -5.14
C VAL A 66 12.53 14.18 -5.58
N GLY A 67 11.83 13.36 -6.37
CA GLY A 67 10.46 13.66 -6.80
C GLY A 67 9.48 13.75 -5.63
N TYR A 68 9.58 12.85 -4.65
CA TYR A 68 8.73 12.87 -3.45
C TYR A 68 8.98 14.12 -2.60
N ARG A 69 10.27 14.45 -2.34
CA ARG A 69 10.63 15.68 -1.62
C ARG A 69 10.20 16.94 -2.37
N ALA A 70 10.40 16.97 -3.68
CA ALA A 70 9.91 18.10 -4.49
C ALA A 70 8.39 18.27 -4.38
N ALA A 71 7.62 17.17 -4.25
CA ALA A 71 6.19 17.24 -4.00
C ALA A 71 5.85 17.77 -2.60
N GLU A 72 6.65 17.42 -1.59
CA GLU A 72 6.52 17.96 -0.21
C GLU A 72 6.93 19.43 -0.14
N ASP A 73 8.06 19.82 -0.78
CA ASP A 73 8.60 21.18 -0.77
C ASP A 73 7.74 22.16 -1.59
N HIS A 74 7.02 21.64 -2.60
CA HIS A 74 6.18 22.45 -3.50
C HIS A 74 4.72 21.96 -3.53
N PRO A 75 4.01 21.97 -2.40
CA PRO A 75 2.61 21.49 -2.34
C PRO A 75 1.66 22.27 -3.26
N ALA A 76 1.99 23.51 -3.60
CA ALA A 76 1.20 24.35 -4.51
C ALA A 76 0.97 23.73 -5.90
N GLN A 77 1.79 22.78 -6.32
CA GLN A 77 1.58 22.07 -7.58
C GLN A 77 0.30 21.21 -7.61
N PHE A 78 -0.25 20.85 -6.43
CA PHE A 78 -1.51 20.13 -6.30
C PHE A 78 -2.72 21.05 -6.12
N HIS A 79 -2.50 22.37 -5.93
CA HIS A 79 -3.61 23.32 -5.73
C HIS A 79 -4.51 23.40 -6.93
N GLU A 80 -5.78 23.60 -6.66
CA GLU A 80 -6.79 23.85 -7.68
C GLU A 80 -6.30 24.89 -8.71
N GLY A 81 -6.48 24.58 -9.99
CA GLY A 81 -6.02 25.44 -11.09
C GLY A 81 -4.56 25.24 -11.52
N SER A 82 -3.73 24.51 -10.78
CA SER A 82 -2.39 24.13 -11.24
C SER A 82 -2.44 23.18 -12.44
N ALA A 83 -1.35 23.11 -13.21
CA ALA A 83 -1.29 22.21 -14.37
C ALA A 83 -1.40 20.73 -13.95
N LEU A 84 -0.78 20.36 -12.82
CA LEU A 84 -0.82 18.99 -12.28
C LEU A 84 -2.24 18.65 -11.78
N TYR A 85 -2.87 19.55 -11.02
CA TYR A 85 -4.26 19.35 -10.57
C TYR A 85 -5.19 19.13 -11.76
N ARG A 86 -5.16 20.02 -12.76
CA ARG A 86 -5.98 19.87 -13.99
C ARG A 86 -5.71 18.56 -14.71
N TYR A 87 -4.46 18.13 -14.77
CA TYR A 87 -4.10 16.84 -15.37
C TYR A 87 -4.70 15.66 -14.60
N LEU A 88 -4.59 15.66 -13.25
CA LEU A 88 -5.11 14.59 -12.40
C LEU A 88 -6.63 14.54 -12.35
N THR A 89 -7.30 15.68 -12.53
CA THR A 89 -8.77 15.79 -12.46
C THR A 89 -9.48 15.78 -13.82
N GLN A 90 -8.74 15.77 -14.94
CA GLN A 90 -9.34 15.78 -16.30
C GLN A 90 -10.26 14.57 -16.58
N GLY A 91 -10.17 13.50 -15.77
CA GLY A 91 -11.06 12.33 -15.83
C GLY A 91 -12.38 12.49 -15.09
N ALA A 92 -12.61 13.62 -14.40
CA ALA A 92 -13.74 13.81 -13.50
C ALA A 92 -15.10 13.68 -14.19
N GLU A 93 -15.26 14.21 -15.41
CA GLU A 93 -16.50 14.10 -16.18
C GLU A 93 -16.83 12.65 -16.54
N LYS A 94 -15.83 11.87 -16.99
CA LYS A 94 -16.00 10.44 -17.29
C LYS A 94 -16.32 9.63 -16.02
N LEU A 95 -15.65 9.96 -14.91
CA LEU A 95 -15.91 9.34 -13.61
C LEU A 95 -17.33 9.67 -13.14
N CYS A 96 -17.78 10.93 -13.30
CA CYS A 96 -19.14 11.33 -12.98
C CYS A 96 -20.18 10.52 -13.77
N GLY A 97 -20.02 10.39 -15.09
CA GLY A 97 -20.88 9.57 -15.93
C GLY A 97 -20.91 8.10 -15.51
N PHE A 98 -19.76 7.55 -15.13
CA PHE A 98 -19.66 6.18 -14.62
C PHE A 98 -20.39 6.00 -13.28
N ILE A 99 -20.19 6.93 -12.32
CA ILE A 99 -20.86 6.88 -11.01
C ILE A 99 -22.37 6.96 -11.19
N ALA A 100 -22.86 7.96 -11.94
CA ALA A 100 -24.29 8.17 -12.16
C ALA A 100 -24.94 7.01 -12.94
N GLY A 101 -24.31 6.56 -14.02
CA GLY A 101 -24.81 5.47 -14.85
C GLY A 101 -24.84 4.10 -14.16
N SER A 102 -23.97 3.91 -13.18
CA SER A 102 -23.88 2.64 -12.41
C SER A 102 -24.64 2.68 -11.08
N GLY A 103 -25.18 3.83 -10.68
CA GLY A 103 -25.99 4.01 -9.48
C GLY A 103 -25.19 3.89 -8.16
N TYR A 104 -23.91 4.28 -8.16
CA TYR A 104 -23.14 4.40 -6.91
C TYR A 104 -23.61 5.62 -6.12
N ASP A 105 -23.80 5.44 -4.82
CA ASP A 105 -24.16 6.50 -3.87
C ASP A 105 -23.02 6.85 -2.90
N THR A 106 -21.97 6.03 -2.89
CA THR A 106 -20.83 6.18 -1.99
C THR A 106 -19.53 5.87 -2.73
N VAL A 107 -18.53 6.75 -2.58
CA VAL A 107 -17.18 6.57 -3.15
C VAL A 107 -16.12 6.58 -2.05
N ILE A 108 -15.27 5.55 -2.06
CA ILE A 108 -14.14 5.41 -1.13
C ILE A 108 -12.83 5.53 -1.92
N CYS A 109 -11.98 6.49 -1.56
CA CYS A 109 -10.68 6.70 -2.18
C CYS A 109 -9.57 6.13 -1.31
N THR A 110 -8.72 5.23 -1.84
CA THR A 110 -7.54 4.71 -1.16
C THR A 110 -6.25 5.36 -1.65
N HIS A 111 -6.34 6.30 -2.59
CA HIS A 111 -5.21 7.06 -3.14
C HIS A 111 -5.57 8.53 -3.26
N THR A 112 -4.61 9.42 -3.04
CA THR A 112 -4.84 10.87 -3.05
C THR A 112 -5.24 11.40 -4.42
N PHE A 113 -4.75 10.84 -5.53
CA PHE A 113 -5.17 11.23 -6.87
C PHE A 113 -6.65 10.89 -7.14
N ALA A 114 -7.11 9.76 -6.63
CA ALA A 114 -8.53 9.43 -6.64
C ALA A 114 -9.34 10.45 -5.83
N ALA A 115 -8.83 10.85 -4.65
CA ALA A 115 -9.48 11.85 -3.81
C ALA A 115 -9.61 13.22 -4.49
N LEU A 116 -8.56 13.68 -5.20
CA LEU A 116 -8.62 14.92 -5.99
C LEU A 116 -9.67 14.85 -7.10
N MET A 117 -9.69 13.75 -7.85
CA MET A 117 -10.66 13.57 -8.95
C MET A 117 -12.10 13.52 -8.43
N VAL A 118 -12.35 12.80 -7.32
CA VAL A 118 -13.68 12.73 -6.68
C VAL A 118 -14.09 14.08 -6.11
N SER A 119 -13.15 14.85 -5.54
CA SER A 119 -13.43 16.21 -5.07
C SER A 119 -13.95 17.11 -6.19
N GLU A 120 -13.37 16.98 -7.39
CA GLU A 120 -13.84 17.71 -8.57
C GLU A 120 -15.24 17.23 -8.99
N VAL A 121 -15.51 15.93 -8.98
CA VAL A 121 -16.85 15.37 -9.29
C VAL A 121 -17.90 15.91 -8.32
N VAL A 122 -17.63 15.92 -7.02
CA VAL A 122 -18.57 16.44 -6.01
C VAL A 122 -18.83 17.91 -6.19
N LYS A 123 -17.76 18.69 -6.43
CA LYS A 123 -17.84 20.14 -6.59
C LYS A 123 -18.68 20.56 -7.79
N THR A 124 -18.55 19.84 -8.93
CA THR A 124 -19.07 20.28 -10.20
C THR A 124 -20.32 19.54 -10.68
N HIS A 125 -20.53 18.30 -10.24
CA HIS A 125 -21.53 17.41 -10.83
C HIS A 125 -22.44 16.71 -9.82
N LEU A 126 -21.88 16.11 -8.74
CA LEU A 126 -22.61 15.24 -7.81
C LEU A 126 -22.47 15.70 -6.34
N PRO A 127 -23.05 16.82 -5.94
CA PRO A 127 -22.84 17.41 -4.61
C PRO A 127 -23.38 16.56 -3.45
N ASN A 128 -24.25 15.59 -3.71
CA ASN A 128 -24.84 14.71 -2.70
C ASN A 128 -24.17 13.32 -2.63
N LEU A 129 -23.12 13.09 -3.42
CA LEU A 129 -22.34 11.85 -3.38
C LEU A 129 -21.62 11.72 -2.03
N LYS A 130 -21.80 10.60 -1.36
CA LYS A 130 -21.06 10.32 -0.10
C LYS A 130 -19.63 9.93 -0.43
N THR A 131 -18.68 10.59 0.20
CA THR A 131 -17.25 10.42 -0.14
C THR A 131 -16.38 10.25 1.07
N CYS A 132 -15.37 9.38 0.96
CA CYS A 132 -14.34 9.29 1.96
C CYS A 132 -12.96 8.97 1.38
N PHE A 133 -11.95 9.37 2.14
CA PHE A 133 -10.55 9.04 1.90
C PHE A 133 -10.05 8.13 3.02
N ILE A 134 -9.29 7.10 2.65
CA ILE A 134 -8.59 6.23 3.59
C ILE A 134 -7.10 6.41 3.36
N ALA A 135 -6.41 6.98 4.34
CA ALA A 135 -4.97 7.12 4.32
C ALA A 135 -4.31 5.74 4.49
N THR A 136 -3.42 5.40 3.57
CA THR A 136 -2.73 4.11 3.51
C THR A 136 -1.28 4.18 3.97
N ASP A 137 -0.83 5.36 4.40
CA ASP A 137 0.50 5.63 4.90
C ASP A 137 0.44 6.36 6.25
N TYR A 138 1.50 6.22 7.05
CA TYR A 138 1.64 6.90 8.35
C TYR A 138 2.13 8.35 8.22
N THR A 139 1.81 8.98 7.10
CA THR A 139 2.08 10.38 6.80
C THR A 139 0.89 11.00 6.07
N CYS A 140 0.73 12.32 6.16
CA CYS A 140 -0.23 13.05 5.36
C CYS A 140 0.41 13.42 4.02
N SER A 141 -0.12 12.90 2.91
CA SER A 141 0.35 13.29 1.57
C SER A 141 0.02 14.76 1.30
N PRO A 142 0.93 15.54 0.67
CA PRO A 142 0.69 16.94 0.33
C PRO A 142 -0.60 17.20 -0.45
N SER A 143 -0.98 16.29 -1.33
CA SER A 143 -2.19 16.41 -2.15
C SER A 143 -3.51 16.19 -1.39
N VAL A 144 -3.48 15.71 -0.14
CA VAL A 144 -4.69 15.61 0.70
C VAL A 144 -5.30 16.98 0.97
N LYS A 145 -4.46 18.02 1.10
CA LYS A 145 -4.87 19.41 1.35
C LYS A 145 -5.86 19.96 0.30
N ASP A 146 -5.71 19.49 -0.92
CA ASP A 146 -6.46 19.96 -2.07
C ASP A 146 -7.67 19.08 -2.39
N SER A 147 -7.91 18.05 -1.57
CA SER A 147 -9.10 17.22 -1.65
C SER A 147 -10.18 17.72 -0.68
N SER A 148 -11.45 17.59 -1.08
CA SER A 148 -12.61 17.96 -0.25
C SER A 148 -13.63 16.83 -0.27
N LEU A 149 -13.52 15.94 0.72
CA LEU A 149 -14.39 14.77 0.90
C LEU A 149 -15.10 14.84 2.26
N ASP A 150 -16.18 14.06 2.43
CA ASP A 150 -17.00 14.10 3.65
C ASP A 150 -16.24 13.55 4.87
N ARG A 151 -15.40 12.52 4.68
CA ARG A 151 -14.65 11.87 5.77
C ARG A 151 -13.24 11.49 5.34
N TYR A 152 -12.32 11.58 6.30
CA TYR A 152 -10.94 11.15 6.18
C TYR A 152 -10.61 10.17 7.29
N PHE A 153 -10.32 8.94 6.92
CA PHE A 153 -9.92 7.89 7.84
C PHE A 153 -8.40 7.81 7.86
N ILE A 154 -7.81 7.98 9.05
CA ILE A 154 -6.36 8.05 9.23
C ILE A 154 -5.84 6.92 10.10
N PRO A 155 -4.54 6.56 9.98
CA PRO A 155 -3.98 5.41 10.68
C PRO A 155 -3.99 5.52 12.20
N ALA A 156 -3.74 6.71 12.75
CA ALA A 156 -3.64 6.91 14.18
C ALA A 156 -3.99 8.36 14.56
N SER A 157 -4.49 8.56 15.78
CA SER A 157 -4.82 9.89 16.32
C SER A 157 -3.59 10.80 16.44
N SER A 158 -2.40 10.24 16.64
CA SER A 158 -1.14 10.99 16.67
C SER A 158 -0.82 11.73 15.38
N LEU A 159 -1.42 11.31 14.24
CA LEU A 159 -1.27 11.95 12.93
C LEU A 159 -2.31 13.04 12.67
N SER A 160 -3.27 13.24 13.57
CA SER A 160 -4.35 14.23 13.37
C SER A 160 -3.82 15.64 13.06
N GLY A 161 -2.72 16.04 13.72
CA GLY A 161 -2.10 17.35 13.51
C GLY A 161 -1.68 17.60 12.05
N ASP A 162 -1.11 16.60 11.40
CA ASP A 162 -0.63 16.69 10.02
C ASP A 162 -1.80 16.87 9.03
N PHE A 163 -2.92 16.17 9.28
CA PHE A 163 -4.13 16.29 8.45
C PHE A 163 -4.87 17.59 8.69
N LEU A 164 -4.98 18.05 9.95
CA LEU A 164 -5.59 19.34 10.29
C LEU A 164 -4.78 20.50 9.73
N GLY A 165 -3.46 20.47 9.86
CA GLY A 165 -2.55 21.42 9.21
C GLY A 165 -2.65 21.35 7.67
N GLY A 166 -3.14 20.23 7.15
CA GLY A 166 -3.46 19.99 5.77
C GLY A 166 -4.83 20.51 5.30
N GLY A 167 -5.60 21.21 6.15
CA GLY A 167 -6.89 21.79 5.76
C GLY A 167 -8.10 20.85 5.95
N VAL A 168 -7.89 19.62 6.43
CA VAL A 168 -9.01 18.74 6.82
C VAL A 168 -9.55 19.19 8.17
N THR A 169 -10.87 19.35 8.30
CA THR A 169 -11.49 19.76 9.56
C THR A 169 -11.63 18.58 10.54
N SER A 170 -11.65 18.86 11.84
CA SER A 170 -11.73 17.84 12.90
C SER A 170 -13.00 16.97 12.79
N GLU A 171 -14.11 17.56 12.36
CA GLU A 171 -15.40 16.87 12.21
C GLU A 171 -15.35 15.81 11.10
N ARG A 172 -14.48 16.00 10.11
CA ARG A 172 -14.30 15.07 8.97
C ARG A 172 -13.27 13.99 9.27
N LEU A 173 -12.43 14.17 10.30
CA LEU A 173 -11.31 13.29 10.60
C LEU A 173 -11.71 12.13 11.53
N ARG A 174 -11.28 10.92 11.22
CA ARG A 174 -11.48 9.71 12.03
C ARG A 174 -10.22 8.87 12.08
N ALA A 175 -9.68 8.63 13.26
CA ALA A 175 -8.55 7.73 13.48
C ALA A 175 -9.07 6.31 13.73
N CYS A 176 -8.79 5.37 12.82
CA CYS A 176 -9.31 4.00 12.90
C CYS A 176 -8.33 2.92 12.44
N GLY A 177 -7.10 3.28 12.08
CA GLY A 177 -6.14 2.35 11.51
C GLY A 177 -6.20 2.27 9.98
N ILE A 178 -5.32 1.47 9.41
CA ILE A 178 -5.32 1.14 7.98
C ILE A 178 -6.03 -0.21 7.78
N PRO A 179 -7.03 -0.31 6.90
CA PRO A 179 -7.69 -1.57 6.60
C PRO A 179 -6.72 -2.63 6.10
N VAL A 180 -6.78 -3.83 6.68
CA VAL A 180 -6.03 -5.01 6.25
C VAL A 180 -6.97 -6.13 5.86
N ARG A 181 -6.54 -6.97 4.92
CA ARG A 181 -7.32 -8.11 4.44
C ARG A 181 -7.63 -9.08 5.56
N GLN A 182 -8.78 -9.75 5.46
CA GLN A 182 -9.30 -10.66 6.48
C GLN A 182 -8.30 -11.77 6.86
N MET A 183 -7.51 -12.25 5.90
CA MET A 183 -6.50 -13.27 6.13
C MET A 183 -5.45 -12.89 7.21
N PHE A 184 -5.22 -11.59 7.46
CA PHE A 184 -4.31 -11.14 8.52
C PHE A 184 -4.96 -11.07 9.90
N ARG A 185 -6.31 -11.08 9.98
CA ARG A 185 -7.05 -11.03 11.25
C ARG A 185 -7.15 -12.39 11.95
N SER A 186 -6.94 -13.51 11.23
CA SER A 186 -6.85 -14.86 11.78
C SER A 186 -5.40 -15.26 11.94
N SER A 187 -5.09 -16.11 12.92
CA SER A 187 -3.74 -16.63 13.14
C SER A 187 -3.75 -18.16 13.12
N VAL A 188 -2.73 -18.72 12.51
CA VAL A 188 -2.40 -20.15 12.55
C VAL A 188 -1.35 -20.36 13.62
N ARG A 189 -1.35 -21.52 14.31
CA ARG A 189 -0.28 -21.83 15.28
C ARG A 189 1.07 -21.76 14.58
N LYS A 190 2.04 -21.17 15.26
CA LYS A 190 3.38 -20.90 14.69
C LYS A 190 4.04 -22.16 14.16
N GLU A 191 3.94 -23.26 14.88
CA GLU A 191 4.55 -24.55 14.49
C GLU A 191 3.90 -25.10 13.19
N ASP A 192 2.60 -24.94 13.03
CA ASP A 192 1.88 -25.38 11.82
C ASP A 192 2.23 -24.48 10.64
N ALA A 193 2.31 -23.18 10.88
CA ALA A 193 2.75 -22.21 9.89
C ALA A 193 4.22 -22.45 9.45
N LYS A 194 5.13 -22.69 10.39
CA LYS A 194 6.53 -23.09 10.10
C LYS A 194 6.58 -24.33 9.23
N ARG A 195 5.83 -25.37 9.60
CA ARG A 195 5.76 -26.63 8.85
C ARG A 195 5.32 -26.42 7.41
N ALA A 196 4.34 -25.53 7.18
CA ALA A 196 3.85 -25.21 5.82
C ALA A 196 4.94 -24.60 4.91
N PHE A 197 5.95 -23.95 5.50
CA PHE A 197 7.08 -23.37 4.77
C PHE A 197 8.35 -24.22 4.80
N GLY A 198 8.32 -25.38 5.47
CA GLY A 198 9.47 -26.28 5.60
C GLY A 198 10.50 -25.80 6.62
N ILE A 199 10.08 -25.02 7.61
CA ILE A 199 10.92 -24.51 8.72
C ILE A 199 10.77 -25.46 9.92
N PRO A 200 11.85 -25.89 10.57
CA PRO A 200 11.78 -26.67 11.80
C PRO A 200 11.04 -25.89 12.91
N ALA A 201 10.24 -26.61 13.70
CA ALA A 201 9.39 -25.98 14.69
C ALA A 201 10.18 -25.26 15.80
N ASP A 202 11.34 -25.79 16.15
CA ASP A 202 12.26 -25.29 17.18
C ASP A 202 13.20 -24.18 16.70
N HIS A 203 13.31 -23.95 15.37
CA HIS A 203 14.14 -22.87 14.84
C HIS A 203 13.47 -21.50 14.98
N LYS A 204 14.26 -20.45 15.13
CA LYS A 204 13.77 -19.07 14.97
C LYS A 204 13.63 -18.75 13.49
N HIS A 205 12.52 -18.14 13.11
CA HIS A 205 12.23 -17.81 11.71
C HIS A 205 12.22 -16.29 11.49
N LEU A 206 13.15 -15.81 10.68
CA LEU A 206 13.24 -14.44 10.21
C LEU A 206 12.62 -14.34 8.83
N VAL A 207 11.68 -13.42 8.64
CA VAL A 207 11.10 -13.15 7.32
C VAL A 207 11.50 -11.76 6.87
N MET A 208 12.03 -11.64 5.66
CA MET A 208 12.42 -10.36 5.06
C MET A 208 11.63 -10.10 3.78
N MET A 209 10.90 -8.97 3.73
CA MET A 209 10.20 -8.50 2.54
C MET A 209 10.16 -6.96 2.51
N CYS A 210 10.69 -6.35 1.46
CA CYS A 210 10.65 -4.90 1.26
C CYS A 210 9.60 -4.50 0.21
N GLY A 211 8.34 -4.79 0.54
CA GLY A 211 7.18 -4.55 -0.32
C GLY A 211 7.07 -5.51 -1.52
N SER A 212 5.93 -5.48 -2.19
CA SER A 212 5.57 -6.40 -3.29
C SER A 212 6.50 -6.32 -4.50
N MET A 213 7.14 -5.16 -4.70
CA MET A 213 8.09 -4.94 -5.81
C MET A 213 9.51 -5.43 -5.52
N GLY A 214 9.82 -5.87 -4.30
CA GLY A 214 11.15 -6.34 -3.91
C GLY A 214 12.23 -5.29 -4.14
N CYS A 215 12.04 -4.09 -3.59
CA CYS A 215 12.94 -2.94 -3.74
C CYS A 215 13.70 -2.68 -2.43
N GLY A 216 14.84 -1.97 -2.54
CA GLY A 216 15.67 -1.59 -1.40
C GLY A 216 16.92 -2.47 -1.24
N PRO A 217 17.63 -2.36 -0.12
CA PRO A 217 18.93 -2.99 0.09
C PRO A 217 18.85 -4.48 0.48
N ILE A 218 17.84 -5.21 -0.03
CA ILE A 218 17.54 -6.61 0.32
C ILE A 218 18.79 -7.50 0.14
N MET A 219 19.51 -7.35 -0.98
CA MET A 219 20.68 -8.15 -1.27
C MET A 219 21.82 -7.95 -0.25
N SER A 220 22.07 -6.71 0.16
CA SER A 220 23.13 -6.40 1.13
C SER A 220 22.77 -6.87 2.54
N ILE A 221 21.53 -6.67 2.94
CA ILE A 221 21.02 -7.12 4.25
C ILE A 221 21.01 -8.65 4.31
N ALA A 222 20.46 -9.31 3.27
CA ALA A 222 20.43 -10.76 3.19
C ALA A 222 21.83 -11.39 3.26
N ARG A 223 22.83 -10.78 2.57
CA ARG A 223 24.22 -11.25 2.63
C ARG A 223 24.82 -11.13 4.04
N ARG A 224 24.51 -10.07 4.74
CA ARG A 224 25.03 -9.84 6.09
C ARG A 224 24.40 -10.82 7.08
N ILE A 225 23.08 -10.95 7.08
CA ILE A 225 22.37 -11.90 7.96
C ILE A 225 22.77 -13.34 7.61
N GLY A 226 22.68 -13.74 6.33
CA GLY A 226 22.90 -15.12 5.91
C GLY A 226 24.36 -15.59 5.98
N ARG A 227 25.33 -14.70 6.27
CA ARG A 227 26.72 -15.09 6.57
C ARG A 227 26.86 -15.65 7.98
N ASP A 228 26.18 -15.02 8.93
CA ASP A 228 26.35 -15.25 10.35
C ASP A 228 25.06 -15.86 10.96
N LEU A 229 24.18 -16.45 10.12
CA LEU A 229 22.92 -17.03 10.55
C LEU A 229 23.19 -18.34 11.30
N PRO A 230 22.80 -18.46 12.58
CA PRO A 230 22.95 -19.69 13.34
C PRO A 230 22.18 -20.88 12.74
N ASP A 231 22.61 -22.11 13.04
CA ASP A 231 22.00 -23.34 12.51
C ASP A 231 20.56 -23.56 13.00
N ASP A 232 20.19 -22.98 14.13
CA ASP A 232 18.86 -23.01 14.73
C ASP A 232 17.96 -21.84 14.29
N GLN A 233 18.39 -21.09 13.24
CA GLN A 233 17.65 -19.97 12.68
C GLN A 233 17.47 -20.11 11.17
N ASP A 234 16.29 -19.76 10.68
CA ASP A 234 15.96 -19.72 9.26
C ASP A 234 15.65 -18.30 8.79
N LEU A 235 16.10 -17.98 7.59
CA LEU A 235 15.80 -16.71 6.92
C LEU A 235 14.99 -16.95 5.65
N THR A 236 13.73 -16.51 5.62
CA THR A 236 12.96 -16.46 4.38
C THR A 236 13.03 -15.06 3.77
N ILE A 237 13.43 -14.97 2.50
CA ILE A 237 13.54 -13.73 1.74
C ILE A 237 12.49 -13.71 0.65
N VAL A 238 11.52 -12.78 0.74
CA VAL A 238 10.48 -12.61 -0.26
C VAL A 238 10.85 -11.51 -1.24
N CYS A 239 11.03 -11.88 -2.51
CA CYS A 239 11.46 -10.98 -3.57
C CYS A 239 10.29 -10.27 -4.28
N GLY A 240 9.05 -10.70 -4.01
CA GLY A 240 7.86 -10.18 -4.68
C GLY A 240 7.93 -10.36 -6.19
N THR A 241 7.64 -9.31 -6.94
CA THR A 241 7.66 -9.31 -8.42
C THR A 241 9.06 -9.09 -9.02
N ASN A 242 10.12 -9.00 -8.19
CA ASN A 242 11.49 -8.75 -8.64
C ASN A 242 12.20 -10.06 -9.04
N LYS A 243 11.97 -10.52 -10.29
CA LYS A 243 12.57 -11.74 -10.83
C LYS A 243 14.11 -11.69 -10.87
N GLN A 244 14.71 -10.50 -11.04
CA GLN A 244 16.16 -10.36 -11.10
C GLN A 244 16.78 -10.55 -9.70
N LEU A 245 16.20 -9.92 -8.69
CA LEU A 245 16.59 -10.09 -7.28
C LEU A 245 16.48 -11.56 -6.86
N TYR A 246 15.35 -12.20 -7.19
CA TYR A 246 15.10 -13.61 -6.91
C TYR A 246 16.21 -14.51 -7.47
N ARG A 247 16.53 -14.40 -8.77
CA ARG A 247 17.60 -15.19 -9.41
C ARG A 247 18.97 -14.95 -8.78
N ARG A 248 19.29 -13.70 -8.42
CA ARG A 248 20.58 -13.34 -7.79
C ARG A 248 20.69 -13.92 -6.38
N LEU A 249 19.63 -13.86 -5.59
CA LEU A 249 19.58 -14.41 -4.24
C LEU A 249 19.61 -15.94 -4.27
N GLN A 250 18.87 -16.59 -5.16
CA GLN A 250 18.95 -18.06 -5.32
C GLN A 250 20.36 -18.53 -5.64
N ARG A 251 21.07 -17.88 -6.55
CA ARG A 251 22.47 -18.23 -6.84
C ARG A 251 23.38 -17.99 -5.65
N ARG A 252 23.14 -16.93 -4.89
CA ARG A 252 23.97 -16.56 -3.73
C ARG A 252 23.84 -17.54 -2.57
N PHE A 253 22.64 -18.06 -2.37
CA PHE A 253 22.29 -18.93 -1.23
C PHE A 253 21.96 -20.36 -1.70
N TYR A 254 22.53 -20.80 -2.81
CA TYR A 254 22.25 -22.13 -3.39
C TYR A 254 22.56 -23.26 -2.39
N ASP A 255 23.67 -23.17 -1.68
CA ASP A 255 24.12 -24.19 -0.71
C ASP A 255 23.70 -23.90 0.74
N ALA A 256 23.00 -22.81 0.99
CA ALA A 256 22.57 -22.43 2.33
C ALA A 256 21.29 -23.18 2.71
N LYS A 257 21.37 -24.08 3.69
CA LYS A 257 20.25 -24.93 4.12
C LYS A 257 19.13 -24.15 4.79
N ASN A 258 19.48 -23.07 5.52
CA ASN A 258 18.59 -22.28 6.36
C ASN A 258 18.26 -20.90 5.77
N VAL A 259 18.51 -20.67 4.46
CA VAL A 259 18.11 -19.45 3.74
C VAL A 259 17.14 -19.81 2.60
N HIS A 260 15.90 -19.38 2.73
CA HIS A 260 14.82 -19.71 1.80
C HIS A 260 14.48 -18.50 0.94
N VAL A 261 14.80 -18.55 -0.34
CA VAL A 261 14.49 -17.47 -1.27
C VAL A 261 13.17 -17.76 -1.98
N ARG A 262 12.20 -16.87 -1.81
CA ARG A 262 10.86 -16.96 -2.42
C ARG A 262 10.66 -15.82 -3.42
N SER A 263 9.94 -16.08 -4.49
CA SER A 263 9.47 -15.04 -5.40
C SER A 263 8.28 -14.30 -4.79
N TYR A 264 7.12 -14.37 -5.41
CA TYR A 264 5.87 -13.87 -4.85
C TYR A 264 5.25 -14.95 -3.91
N VAL A 265 4.87 -14.53 -2.71
CA VAL A 265 4.16 -15.39 -1.75
C VAL A 265 2.70 -14.97 -1.72
N LYS A 266 1.79 -15.88 -2.06
CA LYS A 266 0.36 -15.61 -2.10
C LYS A 266 -0.22 -15.48 -0.70
N ASP A 267 0.18 -16.36 0.21
CA ASP A 267 -0.27 -16.36 1.60
C ASP A 267 0.79 -15.76 2.51
N MET A 268 0.85 -14.41 2.49
CA MET A 268 1.75 -13.66 3.37
C MET A 268 1.32 -13.72 4.83
N ALA A 269 0.01 -13.87 5.11
CA ALA A 269 -0.48 -13.97 6.47
C ALA A 269 0.05 -15.23 7.15
N LEU A 270 -0.02 -16.37 6.47
CA LEU A 270 0.55 -17.63 6.97
C LEU A 270 2.08 -17.55 7.13
N LEU A 271 2.78 -16.89 6.19
CA LEU A 271 4.23 -16.67 6.33
C LEU A 271 4.56 -15.78 7.53
N MET A 272 3.75 -14.75 7.80
CA MET A 272 3.92 -13.92 9.01
C MET A 272 3.61 -14.70 10.28
N ASP A 273 2.64 -15.61 10.27
CA ASP A 273 2.36 -16.49 11.43
C ASP A 273 3.55 -17.41 11.76
N SER A 274 4.33 -17.81 10.75
CA SER A 274 5.52 -18.64 10.97
C SER A 274 6.73 -17.87 11.52
N ALA A 275 6.70 -16.53 11.42
CA ALA A 275 7.85 -15.68 11.72
C ALA A 275 7.97 -15.34 13.22
N ASP A 276 9.21 -15.18 13.68
CA ASP A 276 9.54 -14.61 14.99
C ASP A 276 9.98 -13.14 14.85
N LEU A 277 10.47 -12.75 13.66
CA LEU A 277 10.90 -11.39 13.36
C LEU A 277 10.65 -11.07 11.89
N TYR A 278 10.14 -9.87 11.62
CA TYR A 278 9.89 -9.37 10.27
C TYR A 278 10.78 -8.19 9.93
N LEU A 279 11.59 -8.32 8.88
CA LEU A 279 12.40 -7.23 8.35
C LEU A 279 11.67 -6.65 7.13
N THR A 280 11.25 -5.40 7.24
CA THR A 280 10.47 -4.75 6.17
C THR A 280 10.83 -3.28 6.00
N LYS A 281 10.39 -2.68 4.90
CA LYS A 281 10.43 -1.22 4.75
C LYS A 281 9.30 -0.56 5.54
N PRO A 282 9.43 0.72 5.93
CA PRO A 282 8.35 1.49 6.55
C PRO A 282 7.25 1.83 5.54
N GLY A 283 6.42 0.85 5.18
CA GLY A 283 5.26 1.03 4.29
C GLY A 283 3.96 0.77 5.06
N GLY A 284 2.97 1.63 4.92
CA GLY A 284 1.76 1.62 5.73
C GLY A 284 1.08 0.25 5.82
N ILE A 285 0.86 -0.42 4.70
CA ILE A 285 0.16 -1.71 4.68
C ILE A 285 0.99 -2.82 5.33
N SER A 286 2.23 -3.06 4.89
CA SER A 286 3.06 -4.17 5.40
C SER A 286 3.32 -4.08 6.90
N THR A 287 3.50 -2.85 7.42
CA THR A 287 3.69 -2.63 8.85
C THR A 287 2.39 -2.83 9.62
N THR A 288 1.25 -2.40 9.07
CA THR A 288 -0.06 -2.63 9.69
C THR A 288 -0.40 -4.12 9.72
N GLU A 289 -0.16 -4.86 8.64
CA GLU A 289 -0.34 -6.32 8.58
C GLU A 289 0.49 -7.03 9.66
N ALA A 290 1.76 -6.65 9.83
CA ALA A 290 2.61 -7.21 10.88
C ALA A 290 2.15 -6.82 12.29
N MET A 291 1.67 -5.58 12.51
CA MET A 291 1.10 -5.17 13.79
C MET A 291 -0.16 -5.96 14.15
N VAL A 292 -1.05 -6.20 13.16
CA VAL A 292 -2.26 -7.04 13.36
C VAL A 292 -1.90 -8.46 13.74
N LYS A 293 -0.79 -9.01 13.18
CA LYS A 293 -0.24 -10.32 13.54
C LYS A 293 0.52 -10.33 14.87
N GLY A 294 0.72 -9.18 15.52
CA GLY A 294 1.58 -9.09 16.72
C GLY A 294 3.04 -9.46 16.45
N LEU A 295 3.49 -9.33 15.21
CA LEU A 295 4.81 -9.75 14.77
C LEU A 295 5.83 -8.61 14.97
N PRO A 296 6.90 -8.83 15.78
CA PRO A 296 7.98 -7.87 15.94
C PRO A 296 8.63 -7.51 14.60
N MET A 297 8.96 -6.23 14.43
CA MET A 297 9.50 -5.72 13.16
C MET A 297 10.83 -4.99 13.34
N VAL A 298 11.71 -5.15 12.35
CA VAL A 298 12.84 -4.25 12.10
C VAL A 298 12.58 -3.52 10.79
N LEU A 299 12.48 -2.19 10.90
CA LEU A 299 12.28 -1.33 9.74
C LEU A 299 13.64 -1.04 9.10
N VAL A 300 13.80 -1.48 7.86
CA VAL A 300 14.99 -1.18 7.08
C VAL A 300 14.78 0.09 6.29
N ASN A 301 15.76 0.99 6.31
CA ASN A 301 15.66 2.26 5.60
C ASN A 301 15.59 1.99 4.10
N VAL A 302 14.42 2.22 3.54
CA VAL A 302 14.18 2.23 2.11
C VAL A 302 13.71 3.61 1.75
N VAL A 303 14.29 4.13 0.71
CA VAL A 303 14.00 5.40 0.06
C VAL A 303 12.54 5.87 0.26
N GLY A 304 12.39 6.94 0.96
CA GLY A 304 11.17 7.70 1.24
C GLY A 304 11.54 8.82 2.17
#